data_28278466b1574a2664a16ddd536b3cb6
#
_entry.id   28278466b1574a2664a16ddd536b3cb6
#
_cell.length_a   1.000
_cell.length_b   1.000
_cell.length_c   1.000
_cell.angle_alpha   90.00
_cell.angle_beta   90.00
_cell.angle_gamma   90.00
#
_symmetry.space_group_name_H-M   'P 1'
#
loop_
_entity.id
_entity.type
_entity.pdbx_description
1 polymer ?
#
loop_
_entity_poly.entity_id
_entity_poly.type
_entity_poly.pdbx_seq_one_letter_code
_entity_poly.pdbx_strand_id
1 'polypeptide(L)'
;MNHKALVVIDIQNDITKHYRDIIDNINTAIDWAVDLGMTVIYIKHNNLSPGTRTFKPDTKGSELAPELKVVSNHTFVKTKANALTSADFSEYIKENGIDEFYITGADATGCVKSTCFNMTKAGYTVHVISDCVTSYDLKKMPEMLSYYADKGCEVKALAEYQKGDL
;
A
#
# COMPACT_ATOMS: atom_id res chain seq x y z
N MET A 1 6.72 -13.65 16.73
CA MET A 1 6.84 -12.54 15.77
C MET A 1 5.69 -12.58 14.77
N ASN A 2 5.05 -11.46 14.54
CA ASN A 2 3.93 -11.42 13.62
C ASN A 2 4.44 -11.49 12.17
N HIS A 3 3.89 -12.42 11.38
CA HIS A 3 4.25 -12.56 9.97
C HIS A 3 3.39 -11.70 9.05
N LYS A 4 2.54 -10.84 9.62
CA LYS A 4 1.60 -9.97 8.89
C LYS A 4 2.08 -8.53 8.90
N ALA A 5 1.84 -7.84 7.79
CA ALA A 5 2.13 -6.42 7.67
C ALA A 5 0.99 -5.68 6.98
N LEU A 6 0.76 -4.46 7.42
CA LEU A 6 -0.06 -3.49 6.69
C LEU A 6 0.89 -2.65 5.85
N VAL A 7 0.62 -2.52 4.56
CA VAL A 7 1.45 -1.76 3.62
C VAL A 7 0.66 -0.58 3.08
N VAL A 8 1.24 0.62 3.19
CA VAL A 8 0.66 1.85 2.67
C VAL A 8 1.47 2.27 1.44
N ILE A 9 0.84 2.28 0.27
CA ILE A 9 1.51 2.51 -1.00
C ILE A 9 1.26 3.92 -1.52
N ASP A 10 2.33 4.70 -1.69
CA ASP A 10 2.39 5.96 -2.42
C ASP A 10 1.46 7.07 -1.91
N ILE A 11 1.24 7.15 -0.61
CA ILE A 11 0.47 8.24 0.00
C ILE A 11 1.44 9.38 0.36
N GLN A 12 1.82 10.13 -0.65
CA GLN A 12 2.86 11.19 -0.61
C GLN A 12 2.24 12.56 -0.88
N ASN A 13 2.99 13.64 -0.65
CA ASN A 13 2.49 15.00 -0.82
C ASN A 13 1.99 15.30 -2.24
N ASP A 14 2.67 14.76 -3.25
CA ASP A 14 2.33 15.00 -4.66
C ASP A 14 1.09 14.23 -5.15
N ILE A 15 0.44 13.47 -4.28
CA ILE A 15 -0.80 12.78 -4.67
C ILE A 15 -1.87 13.80 -5.08
N THR A 16 -2.61 13.46 -6.11
CA THR A 16 -3.56 14.36 -6.74
C THR A 16 -4.99 13.82 -6.66
N LYS A 17 -5.95 14.62 -7.12
CA LYS A 17 -7.36 14.27 -7.17
C LYS A 17 -7.89 13.85 -5.78
N HIS A 18 -8.60 12.76 -5.72
CA HIS A 18 -9.26 12.28 -4.51
C HIS A 18 -8.46 11.23 -3.74
N TYR A 19 -7.16 11.13 -4.01
CA TYR A 19 -6.32 10.17 -3.26
C TYR A 19 -6.30 10.47 -1.76
N ARG A 20 -6.43 11.74 -1.39
CA ARG A 20 -6.46 12.13 0.03
C ARG A 20 -7.75 11.70 0.75
N ASP A 21 -8.80 11.39 -0.01
CA ASP A 21 -10.10 11.01 0.56
C ASP A 21 -10.03 9.72 1.38
N ILE A 22 -9.07 8.83 1.07
CA ILE A 22 -8.93 7.56 1.78
C ILE A 22 -7.98 7.62 2.98
N ILE A 23 -7.32 8.75 3.23
CA ILE A 23 -6.30 8.81 4.29
C ILE A 23 -6.89 8.52 5.66
N ASP A 24 -8.09 9.04 5.96
CA ASP A 24 -8.74 8.74 7.24
C ASP A 24 -9.01 7.24 7.41
N ASN A 25 -9.46 6.58 6.35
CA ASN A 25 -9.67 5.13 6.35
C ASN A 25 -8.35 4.38 6.55
N ILE A 26 -7.29 4.83 5.87
CA ILE A 26 -5.96 4.25 6.04
C ILE A 26 -5.48 4.42 7.47
N ASN A 27 -5.67 5.60 8.07
CA ASN A 27 -5.29 5.83 9.45
C ASN A 27 -6.02 4.90 10.42
N THR A 28 -7.31 4.64 10.17
CA THR A 28 -8.07 3.66 10.95
C THR A 28 -7.49 2.24 10.77
N ALA A 29 -7.12 1.88 9.56
CA ALA A 29 -6.47 0.59 9.29
C ALA A 29 -5.12 0.48 9.99
N ILE A 30 -4.36 1.57 10.05
CA ILE A 30 -3.07 1.60 10.77
C ILE A 30 -3.29 1.33 12.26
N ASP A 31 -4.27 1.98 12.88
CA ASP A 31 -4.59 1.75 14.29
C ASP A 31 -4.98 0.28 14.53
N TRP A 32 -5.80 -0.28 13.67
CA TRP A 32 -6.19 -1.68 13.72
C TRP A 32 -4.98 -2.61 13.62
N ALA A 33 -4.07 -2.34 12.69
CA ALA A 33 -2.87 -3.14 12.51
C ALA A 33 -1.96 -3.07 13.74
N VAL A 34 -1.78 -1.88 14.31
CA VAL A 34 -0.98 -1.69 15.53
C VAL A 34 -1.58 -2.49 16.69
N ASP A 35 -2.89 -2.44 16.86
CA ASP A 35 -3.58 -3.17 17.93
C ASP A 35 -3.39 -4.69 17.81
N LEU A 36 -3.25 -5.20 16.59
CA LEU A 36 -3.02 -6.62 16.33
C LEU A 36 -1.54 -7.00 16.29
N GLY A 37 -0.63 -6.05 16.51
CA GLY A 37 0.80 -6.31 16.49
C GLY A 37 1.40 -6.50 15.12
N MET A 38 0.71 -6.07 14.06
CA MET A 38 1.26 -6.13 12.71
C MET A 38 2.35 -5.09 12.50
N THR A 39 3.31 -5.40 11.63
CA THR A 39 4.27 -4.40 11.15
C THR A 39 3.56 -3.45 10.19
N VAL A 40 3.77 -2.14 10.36
CA VAL A 40 3.24 -1.14 9.44
C VAL A 40 4.37 -0.64 8.56
N ILE A 41 4.19 -0.76 7.25
CA ILE A 41 5.22 -0.44 6.24
C ILE A 41 4.69 0.62 5.30
N TYR A 42 5.54 1.61 5.00
CA TYR A 42 5.21 2.71 4.08
C TYR A 42 6.09 2.59 2.84
N ILE A 43 5.46 2.61 1.67
CA ILE A 43 6.16 2.58 0.38
C ILE A 43 6.06 3.97 -0.24
N LYS A 44 7.19 4.53 -0.62
CA LYS A 44 7.29 5.79 -1.36
C LYS A 44 7.74 5.51 -2.78
N HIS A 45 7.14 6.21 -3.72
CA HIS A 45 7.57 6.16 -5.12
C HIS A 45 8.46 7.37 -5.42
N ASN A 46 9.63 7.13 -6.00
CA ASN A 46 10.47 8.17 -6.57
C ASN A 46 10.43 8.04 -8.08
N ASN A 47 10.03 9.12 -8.76
CA ASN A 47 9.98 9.17 -10.20
C ASN A 47 11.31 9.73 -10.72
N LEU A 48 12.06 8.90 -11.43
CA LEU A 48 13.38 9.25 -11.94
C LEU A 48 13.35 9.81 -13.38
N SER A 49 12.18 9.94 -13.98
CA SER A 49 12.05 10.45 -15.35
C SER A 49 12.54 11.90 -15.43
N PRO A 50 13.33 12.26 -16.47
CA PRO A 50 13.77 13.64 -16.64
C PRO A 50 12.57 14.59 -16.74
N GLY A 51 12.65 15.72 -16.03
CA GLY A 51 11.61 16.75 -16.07
C GLY A 51 10.35 16.43 -15.27
N THR A 52 10.32 15.33 -14.51
CA THR A 52 9.17 15.03 -13.65
C THR A 52 8.94 16.11 -12.61
N ARG A 53 7.67 16.37 -12.30
CA ARG A 53 7.27 17.30 -11.24
C ARG A 53 6.64 16.58 -10.06
N THR A 54 6.29 15.31 -10.22
CA THR A 54 5.65 14.51 -9.16
C THR A 54 6.59 13.43 -8.67
N PHE A 55 6.61 13.25 -7.37
CA PHE A 55 7.43 12.25 -6.69
C PHE A 55 8.93 12.35 -7.04
N LYS A 56 9.40 13.58 -7.28
CA LYS A 56 10.80 13.80 -7.57
C LYS A 56 11.62 13.55 -6.32
N PRO A 57 12.72 12.77 -6.41
CA PRO A 57 13.57 12.47 -5.25
C PRO A 57 14.02 13.72 -4.52
N ASP A 58 14.09 13.63 -3.20
CA ASP A 58 14.60 14.70 -2.31
C ASP A 58 13.78 15.99 -2.35
N THR A 59 12.51 15.90 -2.74
CA THR A 59 11.60 17.04 -2.69
C THR A 59 10.54 16.84 -1.62
N LYS A 60 9.95 17.94 -1.18
CA LYS A 60 8.81 17.89 -0.25
C LYS A 60 7.63 17.13 -0.85
N GLY A 61 7.45 17.20 -2.17
CA GLY A 61 6.38 16.46 -2.87
C GLY A 61 6.52 14.95 -2.75
N SER A 62 7.73 14.42 -2.60
CA SER A 62 7.94 12.99 -2.44
C SER A 62 7.80 12.50 -1.00
N GLU A 63 7.68 13.39 -0.03
CA GLU A 63 7.50 12.99 1.36
C GLU A 63 6.09 12.43 1.58
N LEU A 64 5.93 11.59 2.60
CA LEU A 64 4.62 11.08 2.99
C LEU A 64 3.67 12.24 3.31
N ALA A 65 2.41 12.10 2.94
CA ALA A 65 1.40 13.13 3.21
C ALA A 65 1.30 13.39 4.72
N PRO A 66 1.26 14.67 5.14
CA PRO A 66 1.28 14.99 6.57
C PRO A 66 0.04 14.51 7.32
N GLU A 67 -1.08 14.29 6.63
CA GLU A 67 -2.31 13.77 7.23
C GLU A 67 -2.21 12.28 7.56
N LEU A 68 -1.24 11.56 6.95
CA LEU A 68 -1.07 10.13 7.15
C LEU A 68 -0.41 9.87 8.51
N LYS A 69 -1.00 8.95 9.28
CA LYS A 69 -0.42 8.51 10.55
C LYS A 69 0.82 7.67 10.29
N VAL A 70 1.96 8.06 10.83
CA VAL A 70 3.22 7.33 10.71
C VAL A 70 3.59 6.77 12.07
N VAL A 71 3.49 5.46 12.22
CA VAL A 71 3.69 4.75 13.50
C VAL A 71 4.98 3.95 13.55
N SER A 72 5.72 3.90 12.43
CA SER A 72 6.98 3.16 12.34
C SER A 72 7.95 3.89 11.41
N ASN A 73 9.21 3.48 11.46
CA ASN A 73 10.23 3.97 10.53
C ASN A 73 10.48 3.01 9.36
N HIS A 74 9.59 2.04 9.14
CA HIS A 74 9.70 1.08 8.05
C HIS A 74 9.20 1.70 6.75
N THR A 75 10.01 2.59 6.18
CA THR A 75 9.70 3.28 4.94
C THR A 75 10.72 2.86 3.88
N PHE A 76 10.21 2.42 2.74
CA PHE A 76 11.03 1.93 1.63
C PHE A 76 10.68 2.69 0.36
N VAL A 77 11.70 2.95 -0.47
CA VAL A 77 11.55 3.70 -1.71
C VAL A 77 11.62 2.74 -2.89
N LYS A 78 10.69 2.89 -3.81
CA LYS A 78 10.71 2.20 -5.11
C LYS A 78 10.76 3.22 -6.24
N THR A 79 11.23 2.78 -7.39
CA THR A 79 11.26 3.60 -8.61
C THR A 79 10.44 2.98 -9.74
N LYS A 80 9.80 1.86 -9.48
CA LYS A 80 8.90 1.15 -10.41
C LYS A 80 7.58 0.86 -9.71
N ALA A 81 6.55 0.52 -10.47
CA ALA A 81 5.21 0.29 -9.93
C ALA A 81 5.19 -0.83 -8.88
N ASN A 82 5.86 -1.96 -9.15
CA ASN A 82 5.90 -3.09 -8.23
C ASN A 82 6.84 -2.80 -7.06
N ALA A 83 6.30 -2.76 -5.83
CA ALA A 83 7.09 -2.49 -4.63
C ALA A 83 8.16 -3.56 -4.37
N LEU A 84 7.97 -4.80 -4.82
CA LEU A 84 8.96 -5.86 -4.65
C LEU A 84 10.25 -5.59 -5.43
N THR A 85 10.25 -4.65 -6.38
CA THR A 85 11.48 -4.22 -7.07
C THR A 85 12.39 -3.39 -6.19
N SER A 86 11.89 -2.86 -5.07
CA SER A 86 12.75 -2.25 -4.05
C SER A 86 13.50 -3.35 -3.33
N ALA A 87 14.82 -3.40 -3.52
CA ALA A 87 15.66 -4.43 -2.89
C ALA A 87 15.56 -4.37 -1.37
N ASP A 88 15.54 -3.15 -0.81
CA ASP A 88 15.46 -2.95 0.64
C ASP A 88 14.14 -3.48 1.21
N PHE A 89 13.03 -3.23 0.53
CA PHE A 89 11.73 -3.75 0.97
C PHE A 89 11.69 -5.27 0.88
N SER A 90 12.10 -5.84 -0.26
CA SER A 90 12.10 -7.29 -0.47
C SER A 90 12.98 -8.00 0.55
N GLU A 91 14.15 -7.44 0.86
CA GLU A 91 15.06 -8.00 1.86
C GLU A 91 14.45 -7.91 3.27
N TYR A 92 13.87 -6.77 3.62
CA TYR A 92 13.25 -6.56 4.92
C TYR A 92 12.16 -7.59 5.21
N ILE A 93 11.25 -7.81 4.26
CA ILE A 93 10.14 -8.75 4.49
C ILE A 93 10.64 -10.19 4.60
N LYS A 94 11.68 -10.57 3.85
CA LYS A 94 12.27 -11.90 3.94
C LYS A 94 13.00 -12.11 5.28
N GLU A 95 13.80 -11.14 5.70
CA GLU A 95 14.55 -11.20 6.95
C GLU A 95 13.63 -11.27 8.17
N ASN A 96 12.46 -10.65 8.09
CA ASN A 96 11.51 -10.60 9.19
C ASN A 96 10.39 -11.64 9.08
N GLY A 97 10.46 -12.53 8.09
CA GLY A 97 9.47 -13.60 7.93
C GLY A 97 8.07 -13.12 7.65
N ILE A 98 7.93 -11.96 7.00
CA ILE A 98 6.62 -11.41 6.66
C ILE A 98 6.15 -12.03 5.34
N ASP A 99 5.01 -12.71 5.36
CA ASP A 99 4.48 -13.42 4.20
C ASP A 99 2.99 -13.17 3.95
N GLU A 100 2.37 -12.33 4.77
CA GLU A 100 0.96 -11.98 4.64
C GLU A 100 0.81 -10.46 4.72
N PHE A 101 0.13 -9.87 3.73
CA PHE A 101 0.07 -8.43 3.55
C PHE A 101 -1.35 -7.93 3.45
N TYR A 102 -1.63 -6.81 4.12
CA TYR A 102 -2.85 -6.02 3.99
C TYR A 102 -2.49 -4.75 3.24
N ILE A 103 -3.05 -4.57 2.06
CA ILE A 103 -2.63 -3.53 1.11
C ILE A 103 -3.58 -2.35 1.14
N THR A 104 -3.01 -1.15 1.27
CA THR A 104 -3.69 0.15 1.19
C THR A 104 -2.92 1.08 0.27
N GLY A 105 -3.55 2.13 -0.18
CA GLY A 105 -2.89 3.22 -0.90
C GLY A 105 -3.42 3.46 -2.30
N ALA A 106 -2.55 3.94 -3.19
CA ALA A 106 -2.89 4.34 -4.56
C ALA A 106 -1.70 4.07 -5.50
N ASP A 107 -1.89 4.01 -6.78
CA ASP A 107 -3.14 3.98 -7.52
C ASP A 107 -3.60 2.53 -7.69
N ALA A 108 -4.89 2.28 -7.54
CA ALA A 108 -5.43 0.92 -7.65
C ALA A 108 -5.22 0.29 -9.03
N THR A 109 -5.07 1.11 -10.08
CA THR A 109 -4.80 0.63 -11.44
C THR A 109 -3.31 0.59 -11.77
N GLY A 110 -2.45 1.07 -10.88
CA GLY A 110 -1.00 1.21 -11.10
C GLY A 110 -0.17 0.49 -10.06
N CYS A 111 0.39 1.24 -9.11
CA CYS A 111 1.32 0.70 -8.12
C CYS A 111 0.69 -0.35 -7.21
N VAL A 112 -0.56 -0.16 -6.79
CA VAL A 112 -1.28 -1.15 -5.98
C VAL A 112 -1.50 -2.42 -6.79
N LYS A 113 -2.00 -2.29 -8.03
CA LYS A 113 -2.23 -3.42 -8.93
C LYS A 113 -0.97 -4.25 -9.15
N SER A 114 0.11 -3.58 -9.53
CA SER A 114 1.38 -4.25 -9.83
C SER A 114 1.95 -4.96 -8.60
N THR A 115 1.89 -4.31 -7.45
CA THR A 115 2.40 -4.88 -6.20
C THR A 115 1.58 -6.10 -5.78
N CYS A 116 0.26 -6.01 -5.79
CA CYS A 116 -0.62 -7.13 -5.42
C CYS A 116 -0.41 -8.33 -6.35
N PHE A 117 -0.37 -8.09 -7.65
CA PHE A 117 -0.15 -9.15 -8.63
C PHE A 117 1.18 -9.87 -8.39
N ASN A 118 2.25 -9.11 -8.22
CA ASN A 118 3.58 -9.70 -8.05
C ASN A 118 3.74 -10.37 -6.69
N MET A 119 3.10 -9.87 -5.65
CA MET A 119 3.09 -10.54 -4.34
C MET A 119 2.37 -11.88 -4.39
N THR A 120 1.19 -11.95 -5.02
CA THR A 120 0.48 -13.22 -5.17
C THR A 120 1.26 -14.21 -6.02
N LYS A 121 1.89 -13.73 -7.09
CA LYS A 121 2.75 -14.55 -7.95
C LYS A 121 3.95 -15.11 -7.19
N ALA A 122 4.48 -14.34 -6.25
CA ALA A 122 5.60 -14.77 -5.41
C ALA A 122 5.20 -15.73 -4.28
N GLY A 123 3.91 -15.99 -4.11
CA GLY A 123 3.42 -16.93 -3.10
C GLY A 123 2.99 -16.29 -1.79
N TYR A 124 3.00 -14.98 -1.69
CA TYR A 124 2.53 -14.26 -0.50
C TYR A 124 1.00 -14.28 -0.41
N THR A 125 0.49 -14.24 0.81
CA THR A 125 -0.94 -14.05 1.06
C THR A 125 -1.24 -12.55 1.03
N VAL A 126 -2.17 -12.13 0.16
CA VAL A 126 -2.46 -10.71 -0.06
C VAL A 126 -3.93 -10.42 0.20
N HIS A 127 -4.17 -9.45 1.08
CA HIS A 127 -5.49 -8.90 1.36
C HIS A 127 -5.51 -7.46 0.86
N VAL A 128 -6.56 -7.08 0.15
CA VAL A 128 -6.77 -5.70 -0.27
C VAL A 128 -7.91 -5.13 0.57
N ILE A 129 -7.63 -4.04 1.30
CA ILE A 129 -8.66 -3.36 2.09
C ILE A 129 -9.39 -2.41 1.15
N SER A 130 -10.61 -2.79 0.74
CA SER A 130 -11.31 -2.15 -0.39
C SER A 130 -11.61 -0.68 -0.19
N ASP A 131 -11.84 -0.23 1.03
CA ASP A 131 -12.10 1.19 1.34
C ASP A 131 -10.84 1.96 1.72
N CYS A 132 -9.67 1.33 1.58
CA CYS A 132 -8.36 1.95 1.81
C CYS A 132 -7.51 2.02 0.54
N VAL A 133 -8.07 1.70 -0.62
CA VAL A 133 -7.40 1.86 -1.92
C VAL A 133 -8.24 2.75 -2.82
N THR A 134 -7.59 3.50 -3.70
CA THR A 134 -8.28 4.40 -4.61
C THR A 134 -7.54 4.56 -5.93
N SER A 135 -8.22 5.15 -6.92
CA SER A 135 -7.68 5.42 -8.23
C SER A 135 -7.98 6.86 -8.64
N TYR A 136 -7.20 7.38 -9.57
CA TYR A 136 -7.50 8.66 -10.21
C TYR A 136 -8.87 8.67 -10.89
N ASP A 137 -9.37 7.49 -11.26
CA ASP A 137 -10.69 7.30 -11.87
C ASP A 137 -11.51 6.31 -11.02
N LEU A 138 -12.42 6.86 -10.21
CA LEU A 138 -13.24 6.05 -9.31
C LEU A 138 -14.14 5.06 -10.05
N LYS A 139 -14.46 5.32 -11.32
CA LYS A 139 -15.27 4.41 -12.13
C LYS A 139 -14.59 3.07 -12.36
N LYS A 140 -13.27 3.04 -12.26
CA LYS A 140 -12.49 1.81 -12.45
C LYS A 140 -12.43 0.95 -11.19
N MET A 141 -12.86 1.46 -10.04
CA MET A 141 -12.70 0.74 -8.78
C MET A 141 -13.44 -0.61 -8.75
N PRO A 142 -14.72 -0.73 -9.16
CA PRO A 142 -15.37 -2.04 -9.14
C PRO A 142 -14.64 -3.08 -9.97
N GLU A 143 -14.18 -2.71 -11.16
CA GLU A 143 -13.40 -3.60 -12.03
C GLU A 143 -12.08 -4.01 -11.38
N MET A 144 -11.40 -3.06 -10.74
CA MET A 144 -10.12 -3.35 -10.09
C MET A 144 -10.27 -4.27 -8.89
N LEU A 145 -11.30 -4.08 -8.08
CA LEU A 145 -11.54 -4.97 -6.95
C LEU A 145 -11.83 -6.40 -7.42
N SER A 146 -12.59 -6.54 -8.51
CA SER A 146 -12.81 -7.86 -9.15
C SER A 146 -11.50 -8.45 -9.67
N TYR A 147 -10.66 -7.63 -10.26
CA TYR A 147 -9.34 -8.06 -10.77
C TYR A 147 -8.48 -8.63 -9.64
N TYR A 148 -8.41 -7.95 -8.51
CA TYR A 148 -7.63 -8.45 -7.36
C TYR A 148 -8.13 -9.81 -6.90
N ALA A 149 -9.44 -9.96 -6.77
CA ALA A 149 -10.05 -11.23 -6.35
C ALA A 149 -9.74 -12.35 -7.35
N ASP A 150 -9.83 -12.06 -8.65
CA ASP A 150 -9.52 -13.02 -9.71
C ASP A 150 -8.06 -13.46 -9.69
N LYS A 151 -7.16 -12.61 -9.23
CA LYS A 151 -5.72 -12.90 -9.14
C LYS A 151 -5.32 -13.57 -7.83
N GLY A 152 -6.27 -13.85 -6.96
CA GLY A 152 -6.01 -14.60 -5.74
C GLY A 152 -5.86 -13.75 -4.49
N CYS A 153 -6.14 -12.44 -4.56
CA CYS A 153 -6.18 -11.59 -3.38
C CYS A 153 -7.53 -11.74 -2.68
N GLU A 154 -7.54 -11.67 -1.35
CA GLU A 154 -8.78 -11.47 -0.61
C GLU A 154 -9.12 -9.98 -0.66
N VAL A 155 -10.39 -9.65 -0.92
CA VAL A 155 -10.84 -8.26 -0.99
C VAL A 155 -12.00 -8.06 -0.05
N LYS A 156 -11.81 -7.24 0.98
CA LYS A 156 -12.84 -6.93 1.98
C LYS A 156 -12.69 -5.49 2.44
N ALA A 157 -13.77 -4.91 2.93
CA ALA A 157 -13.72 -3.61 3.60
C ALA A 157 -13.05 -3.76 4.97
N LEU A 158 -12.47 -2.66 5.48
CA LEU A 158 -11.80 -2.67 6.78
C LEU A 158 -12.70 -3.20 7.90
N ALA A 159 -13.97 -2.77 7.91
CA ALA A 159 -14.92 -3.24 8.93
C ALA A 159 -15.08 -4.76 8.96
N GLU A 160 -14.98 -5.41 7.81
CA GLU A 160 -15.05 -6.86 7.72
C GLU A 160 -13.81 -7.53 8.33
N TYR A 161 -12.64 -6.96 8.10
CA TYR A 161 -11.42 -7.45 8.73
C TYR A 161 -11.43 -7.23 10.25
N GLN A 162 -11.95 -6.10 10.69
CA GLN A 162 -12.06 -5.80 12.11
C GLN A 162 -13.00 -6.78 12.84
N LYS A 163 -14.07 -7.22 12.18
CA LYS A 163 -15.00 -8.21 12.74
C LYS A 163 -14.39 -9.60 12.86
N GLY A 164 -13.50 -9.93 11.93
CA GLY A 164 -12.92 -11.27 11.87
C GLY A 164 -11.94 -11.57 12.99
N ASP A 165 -11.47 -10.58 13.73
CA ASP A 165 -10.48 -10.69 14.81
C ASP A 165 -9.39 -11.71 14.52
N LEU A 166 -8.58 -11.35 13.59
CA LEU A 166 -7.50 -12.20 13.12
C LEU A 166 -6.49 -12.58 14.20
#